data_e24b117f0a341613322a8ca47591c3aa
#
_entry.id   e24b117f0a341613322a8ca47591c3aa
#
_cell.length_a   1.000
_cell.length_b   1.000
_cell.length_c   1.000
_cell.angle_alpha   90.00
_cell.angle_beta   90.00
_cell.angle_gamma   90.00
#
_symmetry.space_group_name_H-M   'P 1'
#
loop_
_entity.id
_entity.type
_entity.pdbx_description
1 polymer ?
#
loop_
_entity_poly.entity_id
_entity_poly.type
_entity_poly.pdbx_seq_one_letter_code
_entity_poly.pdbx_strand_id
1 'polypeptide(L)'
;QEILEKYHDLFTVQWEGVIGNMCAPSQAEWEQLLTNCSTFLFYGMERFMSHVLLNWLVAMNIPKCRLVILLDLVRSQQSYQRIANSDLHKSCPRIALESPTETAMLLSLAGVGSIVAPQWYTTLEENAARLESLFENLLSFGRTTGQTIHVLQK
;
A
#
# COMPACT_ATOMS: atom_id res chain seq x y z
N GLN A 1 6.55 8.07 -9.87
CA GLN A 1 5.98 9.23 -10.56
C GLN A 1 5.74 8.91 -12.04
N GLU A 2 6.75 8.41 -12.78
CA GLU A 2 6.64 8.04 -14.20
C GLU A 2 5.48 7.08 -14.51
N ILE A 3 5.25 6.06 -13.66
CA ILE A 3 4.17 5.09 -13.84
C ILE A 3 2.81 5.78 -13.73
N LEU A 4 2.62 6.68 -12.77
CA LEU A 4 1.37 7.41 -12.60
C LEU A 4 1.11 8.35 -13.76
N GLU A 5 2.15 9.01 -14.29
CA GLU A 5 2.06 9.86 -15.47
C GLU A 5 1.68 9.06 -16.73
N LYS A 6 2.29 7.87 -16.92
CA LYS A 6 2.00 6.98 -18.04
C LYS A 6 0.54 6.54 -18.11
N TYR A 7 -0.10 6.31 -16.97
CA TYR A 7 -1.48 5.82 -16.90
C TYR A 7 -2.50 6.89 -16.50
N HIS A 8 -2.08 8.15 -16.43
CA HIS A 8 -2.92 9.26 -15.99
C HIS A 8 -4.27 9.34 -16.71
N ASP A 9 -4.26 9.19 -18.03
CA ASP A 9 -5.47 9.32 -18.86
C ASP A 9 -6.47 8.17 -18.70
N LEU A 10 -6.06 7.06 -18.05
CA LEU A 10 -6.92 5.91 -17.78
C LEU A 10 -7.67 6.01 -16.45
N PHE A 11 -7.34 6.98 -15.61
CA PHE A 11 -8.06 7.23 -14.37
C PHE A 11 -9.17 8.27 -14.58
N THR A 12 -10.35 7.95 -14.11
CA THR A 12 -11.51 8.84 -14.18
C THR A 12 -11.52 9.92 -13.11
N VAL A 13 -10.66 9.80 -12.09
CA VAL A 13 -10.54 10.71 -10.94
C VAL A 13 -9.09 11.11 -10.77
N GLN A 14 -8.88 12.35 -10.40
CA GLN A 14 -7.54 12.90 -10.14
C GLN A 14 -6.87 12.18 -8.96
N TRP A 15 -5.57 11.94 -9.09
CA TRP A 15 -4.75 11.41 -8.01
C TRP A 15 -4.49 12.48 -6.95
N GLU A 16 -4.73 12.11 -5.70
CA GLU A 16 -4.36 12.89 -4.52
C GLU A 16 -3.35 12.10 -3.70
N GLY A 17 -2.34 12.76 -3.15
CA GLY A 17 -1.39 12.07 -2.31
C GLY A 17 -0.14 12.87 -1.97
N VAL A 18 0.73 12.24 -1.19
CA VAL A 18 2.02 12.78 -0.76
C VAL A 18 3.12 11.99 -1.45
N ILE A 19 3.96 12.70 -2.22
CA ILE A 19 5.13 12.15 -2.89
C ILE A 19 6.38 12.81 -2.30
N GLY A 20 7.31 12.00 -1.84
CA GLY A 20 8.62 12.50 -1.41
C GLY A 20 9.13 11.88 -0.11
N ASN A 21 10.38 12.19 0.22
CA ASN A 21 11.10 11.61 1.35
C ASN A 21 11.11 12.50 2.60
N MET A 22 10.54 13.69 2.55
CA MET A 22 10.81 14.75 3.51
C MET A 22 9.79 14.84 4.65
N CYS A 23 8.55 14.41 4.43
CA CYS A 23 7.51 14.47 5.47
C CYS A 23 6.58 13.26 5.34
N ALA A 24 6.46 12.48 6.41
CA ALA A 24 5.37 11.51 6.51
C ALA A 24 4.05 12.26 6.67
N PRO A 25 2.94 11.80 6.05
CA PRO A 25 1.63 12.38 6.28
C PRO A 25 1.25 12.35 7.76
N SER A 26 0.55 13.39 8.20
CA SER A 26 -0.05 13.42 9.53
C SER A 26 -1.17 12.38 9.65
N GLN A 27 -1.59 12.09 10.86
CA GLN A 27 -2.70 11.16 11.13
C GLN A 27 -3.98 11.58 10.38
N ALA A 28 -4.31 12.87 10.40
CA ALA A 28 -5.49 13.38 9.71
C ALA A 28 -5.41 13.23 8.18
N GLU A 29 -4.22 13.41 7.61
CA GLU A 29 -4.00 13.20 6.17
C GLU A 29 -4.12 11.72 5.78
N TRP A 30 -3.61 10.80 6.58
CA TRP A 30 -3.81 9.36 6.38
C TRP A 30 -5.30 8.99 6.39
N GLU A 31 -6.05 9.50 7.37
CA GLU A 31 -7.48 9.27 7.47
C GLU A 31 -8.22 9.82 6.26
N GLN A 32 -7.92 11.03 5.85
CA GLN A 32 -8.52 11.65 4.68
C GLN A 32 -8.26 10.87 3.40
N LEU A 33 -7.02 10.44 3.17
CA LEU A 33 -6.64 9.64 2.00
C LEU A 33 -7.37 8.29 1.97
N LEU A 34 -7.42 7.58 3.09
CA LEU A 34 -8.05 6.27 3.18
C LEU A 34 -9.58 6.32 3.10
N THR A 35 -10.21 7.32 3.70
CA THR A 35 -11.68 7.41 3.75
C THR A 35 -12.30 7.95 2.47
N ASN A 36 -11.59 8.75 1.70
CA ASN A 36 -12.12 9.41 0.51
C ASN A 36 -11.73 8.77 -0.81
N CYS A 37 -10.80 7.83 -0.82
CA CYS A 37 -10.35 7.17 -2.04
C CYS A 37 -11.21 5.96 -2.41
N SER A 38 -11.25 5.63 -3.69
CA SER A 38 -11.74 4.34 -4.20
C SER A 38 -10.62 3.31 -4.33
N THR A 39 -9.40 3.78 -4.58
CA THR A 39 -8.17 2.99 -4.65
C THR A 39 -7.07 3.70 -3.89
N PHE A 40 -6.43 3.00 -2.96
CA PHE A 40 -5.33 3.50 -2.18
C PHE A 40 -4.04 2.77 -2.56
N LEU A 41 -2.98 3.54 -2.85
CA LEU A 41 -1.66 3.02 -3.17
C LEU A 41 -0.65 3.51 -2.14
N PHE A 42 0.01 2.58 -1.46
CA PHE A 42 1.18 2.84 -0.64
C PHE A 42 2.43 2.26 -1.32
N TYR A 43 3.43 3.10 -1.50
CA TYR A 43 4.72 2.71 -2.06
C TYR A 43 5.83 3.26 -1.16
N GLY A 44 6.48 2.41 -0.39
CA GLY A 44 7.41 2.86 0.62
C GLY A 44 8.48 1.84 1.01
N MET A 45 9.49 2.32 1.74
CA MET A 45 10.62 1.52 2.24
C MET A 45 10.39 0.97 3.64
N GLU A 46 9.25 1.27 4.25
CA GLU A 46 8.86 0.84 5.59
C GLU A 46 7.50 0.16 5.52
N ARG A 47 7.13 -0.57 6.57
CA ARG A 47 5.82 -1.21 6.65
C ARG A 47 4.72 -0.16 6.73
N PHE A 48 3.64 -0.35 6.00
CA PHE A 48 2.48 0.56 6.03
C PHE A 48 1.98 0.80 7.45
N MET A 49 1.84 -0.26 8.25
CA MET A 49 1.35 -0.17 9.63
C MET A 49 2.35 0.47 10.61
N SER A 50 3.58 0.80 10.20
CA SER A 50 4.47 1.62 10.99
C SER A 50 4.07 3.09 11.00
N HIS A 51 3.32 3.53 9.99
CA HIS A 51 2.81 4.89 9.83
C HIS A 51 1.39 5.08 10.36
N VAL A 52 0.61 4.00 10.45
CA VAL A 52 -0.80 4.04 10.84
C VAL A 52 -0.99 3.30 12.16
N LEU A 53 -1.57 3.97 13.15
CA LEU A 53 -1.83 3.35 14.45
C LEU A 53 -2.97 2.34 14.36
N LEU A 54 -2.79 1.18 14.99
CA LEU A 54 -3.76 0.08 14.98
C LEU A 54 -5.15 0.50 15.48
N ASN A 55 -5.21 1.11 16.66
CA ASN A 55 -6.46 1.56 17.28
C ASN A 55 -7.22 2.56 16.42
N TRP A 56 -6.53 3.27 15.60
CA TRP A 56 -7.02 4.27 14.68
C TRP A 56 -7.56 3.66 13.40
N LEU A 57 -6.83 2.69 12.82
CA LEU A 57 -7.31 1.93 11.67
C LEU A 57 -8.58 1.13 12.00
N VAL A 58 -8.63 0.50 13.18
CA VAL A 58 -9.80 -0.24 13.66
C VAL A 58 -11.03 0.66 13.87
N ALA A 59 -10.83 1.91 14.27
CA ALA A 59 -11.90 2.88 14.41
C ALA A 59 -12.38 3.48 13.08
N MET A 60 -11.57 3.37 12.02
CA MET A 60 -11.93 3.85 10.70
C MET A 60 -12.97 2.96 10.03
N ASN A 61 -13.90 3.59 9.33
CA ASN A 61 -14.80 2.92 8.40
C ASN A 61 -14.48 3.41 7.00
N ILE A 62 -13.92 2.53 6.16
CA ILE A 62 -13.44 2.84 4.81
C ILE A 62 -14.14 2.03 3.71
N PRO A 63 -15.49 2.00 3.66
CA PRO A 63 -16.22 1.16 2.71
C PRO A 63 -16.10 1.66 1.26
N LYS A 64 -15.67 2.89 1.06
CA LYS A 64 -15.46 3.46 -0.28
C LYS A 64 -14.17 2.95 -0.94
N CYS A 65 -13.19 2.56 -0.15
CA CYS A 65 -11.92 2.05 -0.65
C CYS A 65 -12.10 0.60 -1.12
N ARG A 66 -12.17 0.41 -2.42
CA ARG A 66 -12.39 -0.90 -3.03
C ARG A 66 -11.11 -1.68 -3.23
N LEU A 67 -10.00 -0.99 -3.40
CA LEU A 67 -8.70 -1.59 -3.66
C LEU A 67 -7.61 -0.88 -2.86
N VAL A 68 -6.83 -1.65 -2.12
CA VAL A 68 -5.60 -1.20 -1.46
C VAL A 68 -4.42 -1.96 -2.06
N ILE A 69 -3.41 -1.21 -2.51
CA ILE A 69 -2.15 -1.74 -3.02
C ILE A 69 -1.04 -1.29 -2.08
N LEU A 70 -0.42 -2.24 -1.39
CA LEU A 70 0.68 -2.00 -0.47
C LEU A 70 1.98 -2.56 -1.06
N LEU A 71 2.87 -1.69 -1.50
CA LEU A 71 4.20 -2.04 -1.99
C LEU A 71 5.25 -1.52 -1.00
N ASP A 72 5.26 -2.12 0.17
CA ASP A 72 6.19 -1.85 1.26
C ASP A 72 7.31 -2.92 1.34
N LEU A 73 8.16 -2.86 2.36
CA LEU A 73 9.20 -3.86 2.64
C LEU A 73 10.23 -4.03 1.52
N VAL A 74 10.71 -2.93 0.97
CA VAL A 74 11.74 -2.95 -0.09
C VAL A 74 13.04 -3.60 0.39
N ARG A 75 13.60 -4.49 -0.40
CA ARG A 75 14.90 -5.14 -0.14
C ARG A 75 16.06 -4.20 -0.48
N SER A 76 16.41 -3.33 0.46
CA SER A 76 17.58 -2.45 0.36
C SER A 76 18.22 -2.26 1.73
N GLN A 77 19.49 -1.89 1.77
CA GLN A 77 20.18 -1.61 3.03
C GLN A 77 19.51 -0.45 3.79
N GLN A 78 19.06 0.57 3.10
CA GLN A 78 18.33 1.68 3.70
C GLN A 78 17.00 1.24 4.31
N SER A 79 16.26 0.40 3.62
CA SER A 79 14.99 -0.15 4.10
C SER A 79 15.20 -0.99 5.36
N TYR A 80 16.20 -1.87 5.39
CA TYR A 80 16.54 -2.64 6.57
C TYR A 80 16.90 -1.77 7.77
N GLN A 81 17.69 -0.72 7.57
CA GLN A 81 18.04 0.21 8.63
C GLN A 81 16.83 0.97 9.16
N ARG A 82 15.95 1.45 8.27
CA ARG A 82 14.72 2.14 8.66
C ARG A 82 13.78 1.24 9.45
N ILE A 83 13.56 0.02 8.98
CA ILE A 83 12.72 -0.96 9.68
C ILE A 83 13.32 -1.31 11.03
N ALA A 84 14.62 -1.59 11.10
CA ALA A 84 15.31 -1.90 12.35
C ALA A 84 15.19 -0.74 13.36
N ASN A 85 15.42 0.49 12.94
CA ASN A 85 15.28 1.67 13.79
C ASN A 85 13.83 1.87 14.25
N SER A 86 12.86 1.65 13.36
CA SER A 86 11.43 1.73 13.69
C SER A 86 11.02 0.66 14.71
N ASP A 87 11.63 -0.54 14.64
CA ASP A 87 11.30 -1.67 15.51
C ASP A 87 11.94 -1.59 16.90
N LEU A 88 12.97 -0.77 17.09
CA LEU A 88 13.72 -0.66 18.37
C LEU A 88 12.82 -0.40 19.60
N HIS A 89 11.74 0.32 19.41
CA HIS A 89 10.82 0.74 20.51
C HIS A 89 9.47 0.04 20.45
N LYS A 90 9.32 -0.99 19.61
CA LYS A 90 8.07 -1.73 19.46
C LYS A 90 8.11 -3.05 20.22
N SER A 91 6.96 -3.44 20.77
CA SER A 91 6.77 -4.78 21.33
C SER A 91 6.64 -5.83 20.25
N CYS A 92 6.98 -7.09 20.57
CA CYS A 92 6.81 -8.21 19.63
C CYS A 92 5.38 -8.32 19.06
N PRO A 93 4.30 -8.17 19.87
CA PRO A 93 2.94 -8.15 19.33
C PRO A 93 2.70 -7.00 18.34
N ARG A 94 3.27 -5.83 18.59
CA ARG A 94 3.15 -4.70 17.66
C ARG A 94 3.80 -4.99 16.32
N ILE A 95 5.00 -5.54 16.33
CA ILE A 95 5.72 -5.93 15.09
C ILE A 95 4.94 -7.00 14.33
N ALA A 96 4.38 -7.98 15.02
CA ALA A 96 3.55 -9.03 14.40
C ALA A 96 2.31 -8.44 13.67
N LEU A 97 1.64 -7.44 14.26
CA LEU A 97 0.49 -6.76 13.66
C LEU A 97 0.83 -5.96 12.39
N GLU A 98 2.10 -5.63 12.19
CA GLU A 98 2.57 -4.96 10.98
C GLU A 98 2.90 -5.92 9.83
N SER A 99 2.75 -7.22 10.01
CA SER A 99 2.92 -8.20 8.94
C SER A 99 1.91 -7.99 7.81
N PRO A 100 2.23 -8.32 6.55
CA PRO A 100 1.31 -8.14 5.42
C PRO A 100 -0.04 -8.85 5.61
N THR A 101 -0.03 -10.05 6.19
CA THR A 101 -1.25 -10.82 6.45
C THR A 101 -2.15 -10.13 7.47
N GLU A 102 -1.60 -9.71 8.61
CA GLU A 102 -2.35 -9.02 9.66
C GLU A 102 -2.85 -7.65 9.17
N THR A 103 -2.04 -6.92 8.43
CA THR A 103 -2.43 -5.66 7.79
C THR A 103 -3.61 -5.86 6.83
N ALA A 104 -3.57 -6.91 6.00
CA ALA A 104 -4.66 -7.23 5.09
C ALA A 104 -5.95 -7.57 5.84
N MET A 105 -5.88 -8.35 6.92
CA MET A 105 -7.03 -8.67 7.77
C MET A 105 -7.65 -7.40 8.39
N LEU A 106 -6.83 -6.50 8.93
CA LEU A 106 -7.30 -5.25 9.54
C LEU A 106 -7.97 -4.32 8.54
N LEU A 107 -7.39 -4.16 7.35
CA LEU A 107 -7.97 -3.36 6.28
C LEU A 107 -9.28 -3.97 5.77
N SER A 108 -9.36 -5.28 5.66
CA SER A 108 -10.59 -5.99 5.29
C SER A 108 -11.71 -5.77 6.32
N LEU A 109 -11.39 -5.85 7.61
CA LEU A 109 -12.34 -5.54 8.69
C LEU A 109 -12.79 -4.07 8.68
N ALA A 110 -11.93 -3.15 8.24
CA ALA A 110 -12.28 -1.75 8.08
C ALA A 110 -13.16 -1.47 6.85
N GLY A 111 -13.41 -2.46 5.99
CA GLY A 111 -14.33 -2.37 4.86
C GLY A 111 -13.70 -2.34 3.47
N VAL A 112 -12.39 -2.55 3.36
CA VAL A 112 -11.69 -2.61 2.06
C VAL A 112 -12.10 -3.85 1.28
N GLY A 113 -12.43 -3.68 -0.01
CA GLY A 113 -12.92 -4.78 -0.85
C GLY A 113 -11.85 -5.74 -1.33
N SER A 114 -10.67 -5.23 -1.69
CA SER A 114 -9.55 -6.03 -2.20
C SER A 114 -8.22 -5.45 -1.74
N ILE A 115 -7.26 -6.31 -1.43
CA ILE A 115 -5.94 -5.90 -0.94
C ILE A 115 -4.87 -6.67 -1.72
N VAL A 116 -3.91 -5.93 -2.25
CA VAL A 116 -2.72 -6.46 -2.91
C VAL A 116 -1.50 -6.05 -2.11
N ALA A 117 -0.79 -7.01 -1.54
CA ALA A 117 0.42 -6.78 -0.76
C ALA A 117 1.43 -7.91 -1.01
N PRO A 118 2.72 -7.61 -1.23
CA PRO A 118 3.75 -8.63 -1.28
C PRO A 118 3.99 -9.21 0.11
N GLN A 119 4.22 -10.52 0.18
CA GLN A 119 4.56 -11.21 1.44
C GLN A 119 6.07 -11.27 1.71
N TRP A 120 6.87 -10.91 0.73
CA TRP A 120 8.34 -10.99 0.76
C TRP A 120 8.97 -9.64 0.47
N TYR A 121 10.19 -9.49 0.94
CA TYR A 121 11.02 -8.34 0.55
C TYR A 121 11.30 -8.34 -0.95
N THR A 122 11.06 -7.21 -1.58
CA THR A 122 11.29 -6.97 -3.01
C THR A 122 12.18 -5.75 -3.21
N THR A 123 12.79 -5.61 -4.38
CA THR A 123 13.51 -4.39 -4.75
C THR A 123 12.54 -3.31 -5.21
N LEU A 124 12.99 -2.05 -5.24
CA LEU A 124 12.20 -0.94 -5.81
C LEU A 124 11.85 -1.19 -7.27
N GLU A 125 12.79 -1.74 -8.03
CA GLU A 125 12.58 -2.07 -9.45
C GLU A 125 11.53 -3.16 -9.64
N GLU A 126 11.58 -4.22 -8.84
CA GLU A 126 10.59 -5.29 -8.86
C GLU A 126 9.20 -4.77 -8.50
N ASN A 127 9.10 -3.92 -7.47
CA ASN A 127 7.83 -3.31 -7.09
C ASN A 127 7.30 -2.35 -8.16
N ALA A 128 8.19 -1.58 -8.81
CA ALA A 128 7.80 -0.71 -9.93
C ALA A 128 7.29 -1.52 -11.11
N ALA A 129 7.96 -2.61 -11.48
CA ALA A 129 7.53 -3.50 -12.56
C ALA A 129 6.18 -4.17 -12.25
N ARG A 130 5.97 -4.60 -11.00
CA ARG A 130 4.69 -5.16 -10.55
C ARG A 130 3.56 -4.14 -10.58
N LEU A 131 3.81 -2.91 -10.15
CA LEU A 131 2.84 -1.83 -10.20
C LEU A 131 2.47 -1.48 -11.64
N GLU A 132 3.46 -1.41 -12.52
CA GLU A 132 3.23 -1.16 -13.94
C GLU A 132 2.38 -2.28 -14.58
N SER A 133 2.74 -3.53 -14.34
CA SER A 133 1.98 -4.69 -14.82
C SER A 133 0.57 -4.74 -14.22
N LEU A 134 0.40 -4.38 -12.94
CA LEU A 134 -0.91 -4.28 -12.29
C LEU A 134 -1.79 -3.24 -13.00
N PHE A 135 -1.28 -2.04 -13.23
CA PHE A 135 -2.03 -0.99 -13.91
C PHE A 135 -2.33 -1.34 -15.37
N GLU A 136 -1.39 -1.93 -16.07
CA GLU A 136 -1.60 -2.40 -17.44
C GLU A 136 -2.76 -3.39 -17.51
N ASN A 137 -2.79 -4.38 -16.64
CA ASN A 137 -3.85 -5.39 -16.63
C ASN A 137 -5.18 -4.87 -16.14
N LEU A 138 -5.21 -4.05 -15.09
CA LEU A 138 -6.47 -3.53 -14.53
C LEU A 138 -7.08 -2.42 -15.40
N LEU A 139 -6.26 -1.53 -15.95
CA LEU A 139 -6.71 -0.32 -16.62
C LEU A 139 -6.76 -0.49 -18.14
N SER A 140 -5.69 -1.02 -18.75
CA SER A 140 -5.60 -1.13 -20.21
C SER A 140 -6.40 -2.32 -20.76
N PHE A 141 -6.39 -3.46 -20.06
CA PHE A 141 -7.08 -4.68 -20.48
C PHE A 141 -8.42 -4.91 -19.75
N GLY A 142 -8.79 -4.08 -18.80
CA GLY A 142 -10.04 -4.20 -18.04
C GLY A 142 -10.18 -5.50 -17.24
N ARG A 143 -9.06 -6.11 -16.81
CA ARG A 143 -9.07 -7.33 -16.01
C ARG A 143 -9.51 -7.04 -14.58
N THR A 144 -10.12 -8.03 -13.92
CA THR A 144 -10.39 -7.99 -12.49
C THR A 144 -9.11 -8.10 -11.67
N THR A 145 -9.14 -7.71 -10.40
CA THR A 145 -8.00 -7.85 -9.48
C THR A 145 -7.51 -9.29 -9.39
N GLY A 146 -8.42 -10.27 -9.30
CA GLY A 146 -8.08 -11.69 -9.26
C GLY A 146 -7.37 -12.19 -10.52
N GLN A 147 -7.83 -11.80 -11.69
CA GLN A 147 -7.19 -12.12 -12.97
C GLN A 147 -5.79 -11.51 -13.09
N THR A 148 -5.63 -10.27 -12.62
CA THR A 148 -4.34 -9.58 -12.63
C THR A 148 -3.34 -10.25 -11.70
N ILE A 149 -3.75 -10.65 -10.48
CA ILE A 149 -2.90 -11.38 -9.53
C ILE A 149 -2.44 -12.71 -10.14
N HIS A 150 -3.32 -13.44 -10.81
CA HIS A 150 -2.95 -14.68 -11.49
C HIS A 150 -1.87 -14.48 -12.57
N VAL A 151 -1.93 -13.38 -13.30
CA VAL A 151 -0.88 -13.01 -14.28
C VAL A 151 0.44 -12.68 -13.60
N LEU A 152 0.41 -11.98 -12.48
CA LEU A 152 1.61 -11.58 -11.73
C LEU A 152 2.31 -12.74 -11.02
N GLN A 153 1.62 -13.85 -10.75
CA GLN A 153 2.16 -15.04 -10.10
C GLN A 153 2.85 -16.03 -11.06
N LYS A 154 2.71 -15.83 -12.35
CA LYS A 154 3.39 -16.64 -13.38
C LYS A 154 4.80 -16.15 -13.65
#